data_07deb2a7e83fbe3a65d66db4204e0141
#
_entry.id   07deb2a7e83fbe3a65d66db4204e0141
#
_cell.length_a   1.000
_cell.length_b   1.000
_cell.length_c   1.000
_cell.angle_alpha   90.00
_cell.angle_beta   90.00
_cell.angle_gamma   90.00
#
_symmetry.space_group_name_H-M   'P 1'
#
loop_
_entity.id
_entity.type
_entity.pdbx_description
1 polymer ?
#
loop_
_entity_poly.entity_id
_entity_poly.type
_entity_poly.pdbx_seq_one_letter_code
_entity_poly.pdbx_strand_id
1 'polypeptide(L)'
;MKANLFRSDAQHRAELISDVHYTVDLDITGADTFTSRTKVTFESKAGETFFDLIADSFEATLDGTLIDERNLTLSPGPHELIVEATHTYSRTGEGLHKFTDPADGKDYLYTQFEPAMAMRTFACFDQPDLKATYEIAVTAPERYVVVLNEAVERTDNGDGTATTRTKLDYPLSTYLICVCAGEFERVTDTYTCTDNGRERTIELGLYARASLIPYMDSERLFKQTKDGFDFYHEKFGRTYPFGDKYDQIFCPEYNMGAMEHVGAVTYRDEYVFTSEPTPYRL
;
A
#
# COMPACT_ATOMS: atom_id res chain seq x y z
N MET A 1 19.48 -3.03 15.73
CA MET A 1 18.03 -2.89 15.55
C MET A 1 17.34 -3.43 16.79
N LYS A 2 16.43 -2.68 17.40
CA LYS A 2 15.51 -3.28 18.38
C LYS A 2 14.62 -4.24 17.58
N ALA A 3 14.57 -5.51 17.96
CA ALA A 3 13.78 -6.53 17.25
C ALA A 3 12.26 -6.25 17.33
N ASN A 4 11.83 -5.47 18.31
CA ASN A 4 10.44 -5.07 18.54
C ASN A 4 10.39 -3.64 19.07
N LEU A 5 9.34 -2.90 18.70
CA LEU A 5 9.00 -1.61 19.29
C LEU A 5 8.36 -1.87 20.67
N PHE A 6 8.99 -1.40 21.76
CA PHE A 6 8.38 -1.49 23.07
C PHE A 6 7.28 -0.42 23.23
N ARG A 7 6.29 -0.71 24.08
CA ARG A 7 5.22 0.23 24.38
C ARG A 7 5.73 1.60 24.84
N SER A 8 6.78 1.62 25.64
CA SER A 8 7.42 2.87 26.12
C SER A 8 8.02 3.68 24.96
N ASP A 9 8.66 3.00 23.99
CA ASP A 9 9.25 3.66 22.83
C ASP A 9 8.15 4.23 21.91
N ALA A 10 7.05 3.46 21.73
CA ALA A 10 5.90 3.90 20.96
C ALA A 10 5.22 5.13 21.58
N GLN A 11 4.98 5.11 22.90
CA GLN A 11 4.42 6.25 23.60
C GLN A 11 5.32 7.48 23.51
N HIS A 12 6.63 7.32 23.74
CA HIS A 12 7.60 8.41 23.64
C HIS A 12 7.60 9.01 22.22
N ARG A 13 7.65 8.18 21.17
CA ARG A 13 7.64 8.65 19.77
C ARG A 13 6.34 9.39 19.43
N ALA A 14 5.18 8.87 19.87
CA ALA A 14 3.88 9.52 19.66
C ALA A 14 3.74 10.87 20.40
N GLU A 15 4.43 11.06 21.53
CA GLU A 15 4.49 12.35 22.25
C GLU A 15 5.45 13.35 21.60
N LEU A 16 6.44 12.84 20.86
CA LEU A 16 7.52 13.61 20.28
C LEU A 16 7.21 14.13 18.88
N ILE A 17 6.54 13.30 18.05
CA ILE A 17 6.33 13.54 16.61
C ILE A 17 4.85 13.80 16.31
N SER A 18 4.59 14.78 15.42
CA SER A 18 3.27 15.10 14.88
C SER A 18 3.35 15.55 13.42
N ASP A 19 2.19 15.71 12.77
CA ASP A 19 2.04 16.27 11.42
C ASP A 19 2.91 15.58 10.36
N VAL A 20 2.91 14.25 10.38
CA VAL A 20 3.76 13.43 9.50
C VAL A 20 3.19 13.39 8.09
N HIS A 21 4.04 13.68 7.11
CA HIS A 21 3.74 13.51 5.69
C HIS A 21 4.87 12.74 4.99
N TYR A 22 4.51 11.75 4.18
CA TYR A 22 5.44 10.95 3.38
C TYR A 22 5.33 11.27 1.90
N THR A 23 6.47 11.49 1.24
CA THR A 23 6.62 11.36 -0.21
C THR A 23 7.47 10.12 -0.46
N VAL A 24 6.90 9.12 -1.12
CA VAL A 24 7.55 7.81 -1.34
C VAL A 24 7.66 7.55 -2.84
N ASP A 25 8.89 7.46 -3.33
CA ASP A 25 9.18 7.03 -4.70
C ASP A 25 9.75 5.60 -4.63
N LEU A 26 9.11 4.66 -5.33
CA LEU A 26 9.55 3.28 -5.48
C LEU A 26 9.93 3.02 -6.93
N ASP A 27 11.11 2.46 -7.17
CA ASP A 27 11.50 1.93 -8.47
C ASP A 27 11.55 0.40 -8.38
N ILE A 28 10.56 -0.23 -8.99
CA ILE A 28 10.37 -1.70 -9.02
C ILE A 28 10.70 -2.30 -10.39
N THR A 29 11.56 -1.65 -11.15
CA THR A 29 12.01 -2.14 -12.47
C THR A 29 13.05 -3.26 -12.38
N GLY A 30 13.72 -3.38 -11.24
CA GLY A 30 14.75 -4.40 -11.00
C GLY A 30 14.19 -5.81 -10.90
N ALA A 31 14.98 -6.79 -11.30
CA ALA A 31 14.57 -8.20 -11.28
C ALA A 31 14.47 -8.77 -9.85
N ASP A 32 15.50 -8.55 -9.04
CA ASP A 32 15.64 -9.12 -7.69
C ASP A 32 15.58 -8.09 -6.56
N THR A 33 15.86 -6.83 -6.89
CA THR A 33 15.89 -5.72 -5.95
C THR A 33 15.07 -4.55 -6.46
N PHE A 34 14.67 -3.69 -5.54
CA PHE A 34 14.02 -2.42 -5.84
C PHE A 34 14.64 -1.30 -5.00
N THR A 35 14.40 -0.06 -5.39
CA THR A 35 14.84 1.10 -4.60
C THR A 35 13.66 1.88 -4.07
N SER A 36 13.86 2.51 -2.93
CA SER A 36 12.94 3.50 -2.37
C SER A 36 13.66 4.80 -2.09
N ARG A 37 13.01 5.92 -2.42
CA ARG A 37 13.38 7.22 -1.92
C ARG A 37 12.20 7.75 -1.11
N THR A 38 12.42 7.95 0.18
CA THR A 38 11.38 8.45 1.09
C THR A 38 11.79 9.80 1.63
N LYS A 39 10.94 10.80 1.46
CA LYS A 39 11.01 12.06 2.16
C LYS A 39 9.90 12.10 3.21
N VAL A 40 10.27 12.32 4.45
CA VAL A 40 9.33 12.45 5.58
C VAL A 40 9.45 13.86 6.12
N THR A 41 8.37 14.63 6.09
CA THR A 41 8.29 15.90 6.80
C THR A 41 7.41 15.74 8.03
N PHE A 42 7.82 16.33 9.15
CA PHE A 42 7.11 16.20 10.42
C PHE A 42 7.47 17.34 11.38
N GLU A 43 6.61 17.57 12.37
CA GLU A 43 6.90 18.45 13.51
C GLU A 43 7.39 17.62 14.69
N SER A 44 8.32 18.16 15.49
CA SER A 44 8.75 17.51 16.72
C SER A 44 8.95 18.46 17.90
N LYS A 45 8.94 17.85 19.10
CA LYS A 45 9.54 18.43 20.30
C LYS A 45 11.03 18.06 20.36
N ALA A 46 11.80 18.69 21.26
CA ALA A 46 13.19 18.27 21.50
C ALA A 46 13.22 16.84 22.08
N GLY A 47 14.06 15.97 21.54
CA GLY A 47 14.22 14.62 22.06
C GLY A 47 14.95 13.69 21.09
N GLU A 48 15.04 12.44 21.47
CA GLU A 48 15.65 11.39 20.67
C GLU A 48 14.60 10.35 20.25
N THR A 49 14.69 9.90 19.02
CA THR A 49 13.83 8.85 18.45
C THR A 49 14.59 8.10 17.35
N PHE A 50 13.88 7.38 16.49
CA PHE A 50 14.45 6.66 15.36
C PHE A 50 13.40 6.49 14.27
N PHE A 51 13.85 6.30 13.02
CA PHE A 51 13.00 5.80 11.95
C PHE A 51 13.21 4.29 11.76
N ASP A 52 12.18 3.64 11.25
CA ASP A 52 12.19 2.21 10.99
C ASP A 52 12.55 1.97 9.51
N LEU A 53 13.48 1.03 9.28
CA LEU A 53 13.90 0.60 7.94
C LEU A 53 14.56 -0.77 8.01
N ILE A 54 14.20 -1.66 7.10
CA ILE A 54 14.90 -2.90 6.78
C ILE A 54 15.25 -2.84 5.29
N ALA A 55 16.53 -2.68 4.99
CA ALA A 55 17.05 -2.56 3.63
C ALA A 55 18.43 -3.21 3.55
N ASP A 56 18.86 -3.53 2.33
CA ASP A 56 20.22 -4.06 2.06
C ASP A 56 21.27 -2.97 2.23
N SER A 57 20.93 -1.73 1.84
CA SER A 57 21.75 -0.52 2.04
C SER A 57 20.85 0.70 2.10
N PHE A 58 21.33 1.77 2.75
CA PHE A 58 20.66 3.05 2.74
C PHE A 58 21.64 4.23 2.91
N GLU A 59 21.22 5.40 2.46
CA GLU A 59 21.78 6.70 2.79
C GLU A 59 20.66 7.57 3.34
N ALA A 60 20.94 8.39 4.36
CA ALA A 60 19.94 9.22 4.99
C ALA A 60 20.47 10.62 5.34
N THR A 61 19.59 11.61 5.23
CA THR A 61 19.86 12.97 5.71
C THR A 61 18.71 13.45 6.60
N LEU A 62 19.05 14.13 7.69
CA LEU A 62 18.11 14.87 8.53
C LEU A 62 18.44 16.36 8.39
N ASP A 63 17.47 17.16 7.92
CA ASP A 63 17.60 18.61 7.71
C ASP A 63 18.83 18.95 6.85
N GLY A 64 19.08 18.13 5.81
CA GLY A 64 20.21 18.27 4.89
C GLY A 64 21.56 17.78 5.45
N THR A 65 21.63 17.29 6.68
CA THR A 65 22.83 16.73 7.28
C THR A 65 22.83 15.21 7.15
N LEU A 66 23.91 14.64 6.61
CA LEU A 66 24.09 13.19 6.47
C LEU A 66 24.08 12.53 7.86
N ILE A 67 23.34 11.44 7.98
CA ILE A 67 23.30 10.57 9.16
C ILE A 67 23.61 9.13 8.75
N ASP A 68 24.37 8.43 9.55
CA ASP A 68 24.80 7.04 9.31
C ASP A 68 24.05 6.01 10.14
N GLU A 69 23.15 6.48 11.02
CA GLU A 69 22.31 5.67 11.88
C GLU A 69 20.83 6.00 11.70
N ARG A 70 19.95 5.13 12.19
CA ARG A 70 18.50 5.37 12.20
C ARG A 70 18.02 6.18 13.41
N ASN A 71 18.89 6.44 14.37
CA ASN A 71 18.58 7.28 15.52
C ASN A 71 18.56 8.76 15.09
N LEU A 72 17.59 9.48 15.60
CA LEU A 72 17.36 10.89 15.33
C LEU A 72 17.45 11.68 16.63
N THR A 73 18.24 12.73 16.62
CA THR A 73 18.25 13.77 17.68
C THR A 73 17.53 14.98 17.12
N LEU A 74 16.39 15.32 17.68
CA LEU A 74 15.48 16.33 17.17
C LEU A 74 15.48 17.59 18.05
N SER A 75 15.46 18.75 17.39
CA SER A 75 15.15 20.06 18.00
C SER A 75 13.62 20.28 17.94
N PRO A 76 13.06 21.25 18.69
CA PRO A 76 11.67 21.63 18.47
C PRO A 76 11.45 22.28 17.11
N GLY A 77 10.40 21.88 16.38
CA GLY A 77 9.97 22.48 15.12
C GLY A 77 9.93 21.49 13.96
N PRO A 78 9.85 22.02 12.71
CA PRO A 78 9.77 21.19 11.51
C PRO A 78 11.08 20.50 11.16
N HIS A 79 10.96 19.28 10.64
CA HIS A 79 12.07 18.46 10.18
C HIS A 79 11.80 17.84 8.81
N GLU A 80 12.88 17.58 8.06
CA GLU A 80 12.86 16.83 6.82
C GLU A 80 13.87 15.67 6.92
N LEU A 81 13.37 14.44 6.89
CA LEU A 81 14.18 13.22 6.78
C LEU A 81 14.08 12.71 5.34
N ILE A 82 15.22 12.54 4.66
CA ILE A 82 15.29 11.90 3.35
C ILE A 82 16.11 10.62 3.49
N VAL A 83 15.55 9.51 2.99
CA VAL A 83 16.21 8.20 3.00
C VAL A 83 16.13 7.59 1.60
N GLU A 84 17.27 7.22 1.06
CA GLU A 84 17.39 6.43 -0.16
C GLU A 84 17.86 5.03 0.20
N ALA A 85 17.17 4.00 -0.26
CA ALA A 85 17.46 2.63 0.15
C ALA A 85 17.30 1.63 -0.99
N THR A 86 18.06 0.54 -0.91
CA THR A 86 17.93 -0.63 -1.78
C THR A 86 17.41 -1.82 -0.97
N HIS A 87 16.45 -2.53 -1.54
CA HIS A 87 15.76 -3.64 -0.91
C HIS A 87 15.76 -4.87 -1.83
N THR A 88 15.82 -6.05 -1.23
CA THR A 88 15.51 -7.31 -1.91
C THR A 88 14.01 -7.58 -1.82
N TYR A 89 13.36 -8.01 -2.92
CA TYR A 89 11.94 -8.40 -2.88
C TYR A 89 11.70 -9.54 -1.90
N SER A 90 10.63 -9.41 -1.14
CA SER A 90 10.20 -10.46 -0.23
C SER A 90 9.69 -11.71 -0.98
N ARG A 91 9.89 -12.87 -0.35
CA ARG A 91 9.33 -14.17 -0.76
C ARG A 91 8.54 -14.81 0.40
N THR A 92 8.28 -14.05 1.47
CA THR A 92 7.64 -14.54 2.69
C THR A 92 6.24 -14.01 2.91
N GLY A 93 5.73 -13.18 1.99
CA GLY A 93 4.40 -12.55 2.09
C GLY A 93 4.37 -11.31 2.97
N GLU A 94 5.52 -10.78 3.40
CA GLU A 94 5.64 -9.54 4.20
C GLU A 94 6.46 -8.50 3.44
N GLY A 95 6.18 -7.21 3.62
CA GLY A 95 6.83 -6.14 2.85
C GLY A 95 6.32 -6.11 1.41
N LEU A 96 7.19 -5.82 0.43
CA LEU A 96 6.87 -5.93 -1.00
C LEU A 96 7.23 -7.35 -1.49
N HIS A 97 6.23 -8.21 -1.56
CA HIS A 97 6.36 -9.59 -2.03
C HIS A 97 6.33 -9.66 -3.56
N LYS A 98 7.18 -10.50 -4.14
CA LYS A 98 7.21 -10.77 -5.58
C LYS A 98 7.01 -12.26 -5.85
N PHE A 99 6.06 -12.57 -6.71
CA PHE A 99 5.75 -13.91 -7.21
C PHE A 99 5.90 -13.94 -8.73
N THR A 100 6.51 -15.00 -9.26
CA THR A 100 6.52 -15.28 -10.71
C THR A 100 5.61 -16.47 -10.97
N ASP A 101 4.53 -16.28 -11.74
CA ASP A 101 3.57 -17.35 -12.04
C ASP A 101 4.22 -18.41 -12.93
N PRO A 102 4.33 -19.68 -12.48
CA PRO A 102 4.90 -20.74 -13.28
C PRO A 102 4.05 -21.09 -14.54
N ALA A 103 2.80 -20.64 -14.59
CA ALA A 103 1.90 -20.91 -15.72
C ALA A 103 2.25 -20.08 -16.96
N ASP A 104 2.70 -18.83 -16.78
CA ASP A 104 2.95 -17.91 -17.88
C ASP A 104 4.25 -17.11 -17.75
N GLY A 105 5.00 -17.27 -16.66
CA GLY A 105 6.25 -16.58 -16.38
C GLY A 105 6.11 -15.10 -16.03
N LYS A 106 4.88 -14.60 -15.77
CA LYS A 106 4.62 -13.21 -15.41
C LYS A 106 4.86 -12.94 -13.93
N ASP A 107 5.29 -11.73 -13.64
CA ASP A 107 5.54 -11.28 -12.27
C ASP A 107 4.32 -10.54 -11.69
N TYR A 108 4.08 -10.79 -10.41
CA TYR A 108 3.03 -10.17 -9.60
C TYR A 108 3.62 -9.76 -8.25
N LEU A 109 3.38 -8.51 -7.86
CA LEU A 109 3.89 -7.91 -6.63
C LEU A 109 2.72 -7.38 -5.80
N TYR A 110 2.85 -7.48 -4.49
CA TYR A 110 1.92 -6.87 -3.55
C TYR A 110 2.61 -6.50 -2.25
N THR A 111 2.09 -5.49 -1.57
CA THR A 111 2.52 -5.13 -0.22
C THR A 111 1.65 -5.80 0.83
N GLN A 112 2.29 -6.27 1.91
CA GLN A 112 1.64 -6.70 3.15
C GLN A 112 2.45 -6.16 4.32
N PHE A 113 1.87 -5.21 5.06
CA PHE A 113 2.58 -4.45 6.08
C PHE A 113 2.04 -4.64 7.50
N GLU A 114 0.88 -5.25 7.69
CA GLU A 114 0.33 -5.46 9.03
C GLU A 114 1.20 -6.42 9.85
N PRO A 115 1.50 -6.08 11.12
CA PRO A 115 1.13 -4.82 11.78
C PRO A 115 2.16 -3.69 11.60
N ALA A 116 3.42 -3.97 11.24
CA ALA A 116 4.53 -3.00 11.15
C ALA A 116 5.65 -3.54 10.26
N MET A 117 5.34 -3.76 8.96
CA MET A 117 6.28 -4.25 7.95
C MET A 117 6.46 -3.27 6.79
N ALA A 118 5.91 -2.04 6.87
CA ALA A 118 6.15 -0.99 5.89
C ALA A 118 7.64 -0.62 5.80
N MET A 119 8.36 -0.72 6.92
CA MET A 119 9.81 -0.54 7.01
C MET A 119 10.64 -1.48 6.12
N ARG A 120 10.04 -2.55 5.55
CA ARG A 120 10.68 -3.44 4.58
C ARG A 120 10.59 -2.91 3.15
N THR A 121 9.87 -1.80 2.94
CA THR A 121 9.62 -1.25 1.61
C THR A 121 10.04 0.21 1.51
N PHE A 122 9.88 0.99 2.57
CA PHE A 122 10.30 2.38 2.65
C PHE A 122 10.60 2.80 4.09
N ALA A 123 11.40 3.84 4.26
CA ALA A 123 11.69 4.38 5.61
C ALA A 123 10.46 5.07 6.19
N CYS A 124 10.12 4.77 7.44
CA CYS A 124 8.94 5.33 8.08
C CYS A 124 9.03 5.31 9.61
N PHE A 125 8.06 5.92 10.26
CA PHE A 125 7.75 5.66 11.67
C PHE A 125 6.68 4.55 11.70
N ASP A 126 7.12 3.29 11.71
CA ASP A 126 6.24 2.13 11.50
C ASP A 126 5.46 1.78 12.77
N GLN A 127 4.50 2.64 13.07
CA GLN A 127 3.68 2.65 14.27
C GLN A 127 2.25 3.03 13.91
N PRO A 128 1.24 2.17 14.13
CA PRO A 128 -0.12 2.36 13.62
C PRO A 128 -0.86 3.60 14.11
N ASP A 129 -0.52 4.14 15.25
CA ASP A 129 -1.12 5.37 15.80
C ASP A 129 -0.46 6.66 15.29
N LEU A 130 0.73 6.60 14.69
CA LEU A 130 1.35 7.71 13.96
C LEU A 130 0.82 7.74 12.52
N LYS A 131 -0.37 8.30 12.38
CA LYS A 131 -1.02 8.44 11.06
C LYS A 131 -0.41 9.60 10.29
N ALA A 132 -0.33 9.42 8.97
CA ALA A 132 0.27 10.38 8.06
C ALA A 132 -0.54 10.54 6.78
N THR A 133 -0.25 11.59 6.02
CA THR A 133 -0.67 11.76 4.63
C THR A 133 0.45 11.29 3.69
N TYR A 134 0.11 10.94 2.44
CA TYR A 134 1.07 10.32 1.53
C TYR A 134 0.98 10.87 0.11
N GLU A 135 2.13 11.03 -0.52
CA GLU A 135 2.31 11.09 -1.96
C GLU A 135 3.16 9.88 -2.37
N ILE A 136 2.64 9.04 -3.25
CA ILE A 136 3.31 7.79 -3.63
C ILE A 136 3.50 7.77 -5.15
N ALA A 137 4.73 7.50 -5.59
CA ALA A 137 5.06 7.25 -6.97
C ALA A 137 5.72 5.87 -7.11
N VAL A 138 5.27 5.10 -8.09
CA VAL A 138 5.82 3.78 -8.40
C VAL A 138 6.25 3.76 -9.86
N THR A 139 7.55 3.62 -10.10
CA THR A 139 8.12 3.38 -11.42
C THR A 139 8.26 1.88 -11.63
N ALA A 140 7.65 1.38 -12.70
CA ALA A 140 7.55 -0.04 -13.02
C ALA A 140 7.75 -0.28 -14.52
N PRO A 141 8.03 -1.52 -14.97
CA PRO A 141 7.95 -1.87 -16.38
C PRO A 141 6.60 -1.44 -16.99
N GLU A 142 6.60 -0.86 -18.19
CA GLU A 142 5.41 -0.31 -18.84
C GLU A 142 4.26 -1.31 -18.94
N ARG A 143 4.57 -2.61 -19.09
CA ARG A 143 3.57 -3.69 -19.14
C ARG A 143 2.87 -3.96 -17.80
N TYR A 144 3.35 -3.41 -16.67
CA TYR A 144 2.72 -3.63 -15.38
C TYR A 144 1.51 -2.71 -15.19
N VAL A 145 0.44 -3.27 -14.65
CA VAL A 145 -0.64 -2.53 -14.01
C VAL A 145 -0.20 -2.25 -12.58
N VAL A 146 -0.29 -1.00 -12.15
CA VAL A 146 0.02 -0.59 -10.78
C VAL A 146 -1.28 -0.13 -10.12
N VAL A 147 -1.63 -0.75 -8.99
CA VAL A 147 -2.81 -0.43 -8.18
C VAL A 147 -2.33 0.14 -6.85
N LEU A 148 -2.82 1.32 -6.51
CA LEU A 148 -2.54 2.04 -5.26
C LEU A 148 -3.85 2.28 -4.50
N ASN A 149 -3.80 2.85 -3.31
CA ASN A 149 -4.98 3.10 -2.48
C ASN A 149 -6.04 3.99 -3.15
N GLU A 150 -5.64 5.08 -3.80
CA GLU A 150 -6.52 6.04 -4.47
C GLU A 150 -6.36 5.99 -5.99
N ALA A 151 -7.17 6.79 -6.68
CA ALA A 151 -7.05 7.00 -8.10
C ALA A 151 -5.62 7.40 -8.49
N VAL A 152 -5.18 6.97 -9.66
CA VAL A 152 -3.79 7.10 -10.09
C VAL A 152 -3.66 7.95 -11.34
N GLU A 153 -2.56 8.69 -11.42
CA GLU A 153 -2.05 9.31 -12.63
C GLU A 153 -0.87 8.49 -13.14
N ARG A 154 -0.94 8.06 -14.40
CA ARG A 154 0.13 7.28 -15.04
C ARG A 154 0.81 8.08 -16.14
N THR A 155 2.14 8.08 -16.12
CA THR A 155 3.00 8.71 -17.13
C THR A 155 3.93 7.66 -17.73
N ASP A 156 3.92 7.53 -19.05
CA ASP A 156 4.93 6.77 -19.79
C ASP A 156 6.25 7.54 -19.81
N ASN A 157 7.34 6.89 -19.43
CA ASN A 157 8.66 7.51 -19.35
C ASN A 157 9.43 7.46 -20.70
N GLY A 158 8.92 6.70 -21.69
CA GLY A 158 9.51 6.57 -23.03
C GLY A 158 10.76 5.67 -23.11
N ASP A 159 11.07 4.96 -22.04
CA ASP A 159 12.22 4.03 -21.91
C ASP A 159 11.79 2.58 -21.62
N GLY A 160 10.50 2.27 -21.81
CA GLY A 160 9.89 0.97 -21.48
C GLY A 160 9.45 0.85 -20.02
N THR A 161 9.46 1.97 -19.29
CA THR A 161 8.92 2.10 -17.93
C THR A 161 7.78 3.12 -17.89
N ALA A 162 6.95 3.03 -16.86
CA ALA A 162 5.93 4.05 -16.56
C ALA A 162 5.92 4.35 -15.08
N THR A 163 5.62 5.60 -14.73
CA THR A 163 5.47 6.05 -13.34
C THR A 163 4.00 6.28 -13.03
N THR A 164 3.51 5.61 -11.99
CA THR A 164 2.14 5.72 -11.48
C THR A 164 2.15 6.46 -10.16
N ARG A 165 1.34 7.51 -10.02
CA ARG A 165 1.30 8.39 -8.84
C ARG A 165 -0.08 8.42 -8.23
N THR A 166 -0.12 8.56 -6.90
CA THR A 166 -1.34 8.82 -6.14
C THR A 166 -1.08 9.74 -4.97
N LYS A 167 -2.13 10.34 -4.44
CA LYS A 167 -2.09 11.19 -3.26
C LYS A 167 -3.17 10.80 -2.28
N LEU A 168 -2.81 10.72 -0.99
CA LEU A 168 -3.71 10.41 0.13
C LEU A 168 -3.71 11.62 1.07
N ASP A 169 -4.75 12.45 0.98
CA ASP A 169 -4.89 13.69 1.77
C ASP A 169 -5.54 13.49 3.14
N TYR A 170 -5.79 12.24 3.52
CA TYR A 170 -6.34 11.85 4.82
C TYR A 170 -5.34 10.99 5.60
N PRO A 171 -5.35 11.07 6.95
CA PRO A 171 -4.36 10.39 7.76
C PRO A 171 -4.58 8.87 7.78
N LEU A 172 -3.59 8.12 7.30
CA LEU A 172 -3.54 6.65 7.36
C LEU A 172 -2.33 6.14 8.13
N SER A 173 -2.49 4.98 8.75
CA SER A 173 -1.38 4.19 9.29
C SER A 173 -0.53 3.62 8.16
N THR A 174 0.77 3.45 8.38
CA THR A 174 1.71 2.91 7.39
C THR A 174 1.27 1.56 6.84
N TYR A 175 0.71 0.68 7.68
CA TYR A 175 0.31 -0.67 7.29
C TYR A 175 -0.89 -0.72 6.31
N LEU A 176 -1.65 0.38 6.17
CA LEU A 176 -2.78 0.49 5.24
C LEU A 176 -2.36 0.95 3.83
N ILE A 177 -1.08 1.21 3.60
CA ILE A 177 -0.58 1.58 2.28
C ILE A 177 -0.50 0.34 1.39
N CYS A 178 -1.14 0.44 0.22
CA CYS A 178 -1.19 -0.61 -0.79
C CYS A 178 -0.37 -0.24 -2.02
N VAL A 179 0.49 -1.16 -2.43
CA VAL A 179 1.12 -1.18 -3.75
C VAL A 179 0.98 -2.59 -4.30
N CYS A 180 0.15 -2.76 -5.33
CA CYS A 180 0.13 -3.98 -6.13
C CYS A 180 0.62 -3.64 -7.53
N ALA A 181 1.48 -4.48 -8.11
CA ALA A 181 2.03 -4.25 -9.43
C ALA A 181 2.28 -5.58 -10.16
N GLY A 182 2.10 -5.58 -11.48
CA GLY A 182 2.32 -6.79 -12.28
C GLY A 182 1.44 -6.83 -13.51
N GLU A 183 1.46 -7.96 -14.20
CA GLU A 183 0.63 -8.14 -15.39
C GLU A 183 -0.79 -8.62 -15.00
N PHE A 184 -1.39 -7.93 -14.01
CA PHE A 184 -2.78 -8.17 -13.60
C PHE A 184 -3.75 -7.85 -14.72
N GLU A 185 -4.79 -8.66 -14.85
CA GLU A 185 -5.97 -8.32 -15.65
C GLU A 185 -7.08 -7.78 -14.74
N ARG A 186 -7.91 -6.90 -15.31
CA ARG A 186 -8.94 -6.14 -14.58
C ARG A 186 -10.32 -6.37 -15.18
N VAL A 187 -11.30 -6.59 -14.31
CA VAL A 187 -12.73 -6.49 -14.61
C VAL A 187 -13.30 -5.30 -13.83
N THR A 188 -14.16 -4.50 -14.43
CA THR A 188 -14.69 -3.27 -13.84
C THR A 188 -16.20 -3.23 -13.76
N ASP A 189 -16.71 -2.53 -12.76
CA ASP A 189 -18.11 -2.16 -12.57
C ASP A 189 -18.19 -0.82 -11.84
N THR A 190 -19.38 -0.35 -11.51
CA THR A 190 -19.61 0.87 -10.74
C THR A 190 -20.66 0.65 -9.66
N TYR A 191 -20.52 1.37 -8.56
CA TYR A 191 -21.54 1.49 -7.53
C TYR A 191 -21.95 2.94 -7.38
N THR A 192 -23.27 3.22 -7.44
CA THR A 192 -23.81 4.57 -7.30
C THR A 192 -24.64 4.68 -6.04
N CYS A 193 -24.40 5.71 -5.25
CA CYS A 193 -25.15 6.00 -4.02
C CYS A 193 -25.45 7.51 -3.91
N THR A 194 -26.27 7.88 -2.93
CA THR A 194 -26.50 9.29 -2.60
C THR A 194 -25.67 9.66 -1.37
N ASP A 195 -24.79 10.63 -1.53
CA ASP A 195 -23.99 11.21 -0.45
C ASP A 195 -24.35 12.68 -0.24
N ASN A 196 -24.83 13.03 0.95
CA ASN A 196 -25.25 14.40 1.28
C ASN A 196 -26.22 15.03 0.24
N GLY A 197 -27.13 14.22 -0.29
CA GLY A 197 -28.11 14.63 -1.31
C GLY A 197 -27.56 14.79 -2.73
N ARG A 198 -26.34 14.35 -2.99
CA ARG A 198 -25.73 14.31 -4.33
C ARG A 198 -25.46 12.87 -4.75
N GLU A 199 -25.62 12.61 -6.02
CA GLU A 199 -25.21 11.33 -6.60
C GLU A 199 -23.69 11.21 -6.57
N ARG A 200 -23.20 10.07 -6.09
CA ARG A 200 -21.79 9.71 -6.05
C ARG A 200 -21.60 8.33 -6.68
N THR A 201 -20.63 8.21 -7.56
CA THR A 201 -20.25 6.95 -8.20
C THR A 201 -18.88 6.52 -7.70
N ILE A 202 -18.78 5.27 -7.27
CA ILE A 202 -17.52 4.61 -6.88
C ILE A 202 -17.19 3.60 -7.97
N GLU A 203 -16.00 3.73 -8.56
CA GLU A 203 -15.49 2.74 -9.51
C GLU A 203 -15.08 1.47 -8.75
N LEU A 204 -15.48 0.32 -9.29
CA LEU A 204 -15.14 -0.99 -8.73
C LEU A 204 -14.20 -1.73 -9.67
N GLY A 205 -13.12 -2.28 -9.15
CA GLY A 205 -12.17 -3.10 -9.90
C GLY A 205 -11.96 -4.46 -9.24
N LEU A 206 -11.93 -5.52 -10.03
CA LEU A 206 -11.47 -6.85 -9.62
C LEU A 206 -10.21 -7.16 -10.41
N TYR A 207 -9.12 -7.48 -9.72
CA TYR A 207 -7.83 -7.77 -10.33
C TYR A 207 -7.38 -9.18 -9.95
N ALA A 208 -6.88 -9.94 -10.92
CA ALA A 208 -6.25 -11.23 -10.69
C ALA A 208 -5.15 -11.49 -11.73
N ARG A 209 -4.34 -12.51 -11.48
CA ARG A 209 -3.41 -13.04 -12.48
C ARG A 209 -4.18 -13.42 -13.75
N ALA A 210 -3.57 -13.22 -14.91
CA ALA A 210 -4.17 -13.57 -16.20
C ALA A 210 -4.67 -15.03 -16.24
N SER A 211 -3.92 -15.95 -15.60
CA SER A 211 -4.28 -17.39 -15.50
C SER A 211 -5.57 -17.65 -14.70
N LEU A 212 -6.01 -16.74 -13.83
CA LEU A 212 -7.21 -16.88 -12.99
C LEU A 212 -8.43 -16.13 -13.51
N ILE A 213 -8.26 -15.12 -14.36
CA ILE A 213 -9.38 -14.32 -14.90
C ILE A 213 -10.51 -15.17 -15.51
N PRO A 214 -10.24 -16.26 -16.26
CA PRO A 214 -11.31 -17.09 -16.80
C PRO A 214 -12.21 -17.77 -15.76
N TYR A 215 -11.76 -17.83 -14.51
CA TYR A 215 -12.49 -18.45 -13.39
C TYR A 215 -13.13 -17.42 -12.46
N MET A 216 -12.93 -16.14 -12.69
CA MET A 216 -13.44 -15.08 -11.83
C MET A 216 -14.94 -14.90 -12.02
N ASP A 217 -15.72 -15.21 -10.97
CA ASP A 217 -17.16 -14.94 -10.90
C ASP A 217 -17.39 -13.45 -10.57
N SER A 218 -17.10 -12.58 -11.55
CA SER A 218 -17.13 -11.13 -11.36
C SER A 218 -18.53 -10.60 -11.06
N GLU A 219 -19.59 -11.18 -11.65
CA GLU A 219 -20.98 -10.78 -11.41
C GLU A 219 -21.33 -10.95 -9.92
N ARG A 220 -21.03 -12.11 -9.35
CA ARG A 220 -21.29 -12.40 -7.94
C ARG A 220 -20.46 -11.52 -7.02
N LEU A 221 -19.17 -11.33 -7.30
CA LEU A 221 -18.26 -10.52 -6.49
C LEU A 221 -18.69 -9.04 -6.48
N PHE A 222 -19.03 -8.48 -7.62
CA PHE A 222 -19.56 -7.11 -7.68
C PHE A 222 -20.89 -6.98 -6.96
N LYS A 223 -21.79 -7.96 -7.13
CA LYS A 223 -23.05 -7.94 -6.39
C LYS A 223 -22.83 -7.95 -4.87
N GLN A 224 -21.97 -8.82 -4.37
CA GLN A 224 -21.66 -8.89 -2.93
C GLN A 224 -21.04 -7.59 -2.43
N THR A 225 -20.17 -6.95 -3.23
CA THR A 225 -19.56 -5.66 -2.89
C THR A 225 -20.61 -4.55 -2.79
N LYS A 226 -21.53 -4.48 -3.76
CA LYS A 226 -22.62 -3.49 -3.76
C LYS A 226 -23.59 -3.71 -2.61
N ASP A 227 -23.99 -4.96 -2.36
CA ASP A 227 -24.84 -5.32 -1.21
C ASP A 227 -24.15 -4.93 0.13
N GLY A 228 -22.82 -5.11 0.20
CA GLY A 228 -22.01 -4.70 1.34
C GLY A 228 -22.00 -3.18 1.54
N PHE A 229 -21.83 -2.41 0.49
CA PHE A 229 -21.92 -0.95 0.56
C PHE A 229 -23.30 -0.50 1.04
N ASP A 230 -24.40 -1.03 0.45
CA ASP A 230 -25.76 -0.69 0.87
C ASP A 230 -25.97 -1.01 2.35
N PHE A 231 -25.56 -2.19 2.79
CA PHE A 231 -25.66 -2.61 4.19
C PHE A 231 -24.91 -1.66 5.14
N TYR A 232 -23.65 -1.38 4.86
CA TYR A 232 -22.84 -0.55 5.76
C TYR A 232 -23.23 0.93 5.70
N HIS A 233 -23.65 1.45 4.53
CA HIS A 233 -24.18 2.82 4.43
C HIS A 233 -25.44 2.98 5.29
N GLU A 234 -26.34 1.99 5.28
CA GLU A 234 -27.52 1.97 6.14
C GLU A 234 -27.13 1.89 7.63
N LYS A 235 -26.23 0.96 7.99
CA LYS A 235 -25.91 0.70 9.40
C LYS A 235 -25.11 1.82 10.05
N PHE A 236 -24.18 2.44 9.32
CA PHE A 236 -23.34 3.54 9.84
C PHE A 236 -23.93 4.92 9.59
N GLY A 237 -24.98 5.02 8.78
CA GLY A 237 -25.61 6.29 8.44
C GLY A 237 -24.70 7.24 7.65
N ARG A 238 -23.69 6.69 6.95
CA ARG A 238 -22.73 7.44 6.12
C ARG A 238 -22.25 6.56 4.96
N THR A 239 -21.91 7.22 3.87
CA THR A 239 -21.32 6.56 2.70
C THR A 239 -19.86 6.19 2.93
N TYR A 240 -19.27 5.43 2.02
CA TYR A 240 -17.84 5.09 2.04
C TYR A 240 -17.00 6.39 2.12
N PRO A 241 -16.16 6.55 3.16
CA PRO A 241 -15.55 7.85 3.47
C PRO A 241 -14.29 8.19 2.67
N PHE A 242 -13.80 7.27 1.87
CA PHE A 242 -12.55 7.42 1.14
C PHE A 242 -12.83 7.44 -0.36
N GLY A 243 -12.12 8.24 -1.15
CA GLY A 243 -12.12 8.31 -2.60
C GLY A 243 -13.34 7.80 -3.38
N ASP A 244 -13.22 7.76 -4.68
CA ASP A 244 -14.28 7.30 -5.59
C ASP A 244 -13.90 6.00 -6.32
N LYS A 245 -13.03 5.19 -5.69
CA LYS A 245 -12.63 3.89 -6.19
C LYS A 245 -12.59 2.84 -5.07
N TYR A 246 -12.87 1.58 -5.44
CA TYR A 246 -12.75 0.43 -4.56
C TYR A 246 -12.29 -0.77 -5.38
N ASP A 247 -11.01 -1.07 -5.31
CA ASP A 247 -10.39 -2.19 -5.99
C ASP A 247 -10.25 -3.40 -5.05
N GLN A 248 -10.38 -4.58 -5.61
CA GLN A 248 -10.18 -5.86 -4.95
C GLN A 248 -9.14 -6.65 -5.75
N ILE A 249 -8.00 -6.94 -5.14
CA ILE A 249 -6.84 -7.53 -5.80
C ILE A 249 -6.60 -8.93 -5.24
N PHE A 250 -6.76 -9.95 -6.06
CA PHE A 250 -6.50 -11.34 -5.71
C PHE A 250 -5.03 -11.67 -5.95
N CYS A 251 -4.27 -11.71 -4.85
CA CYS A 251 -2.82 -11.81 -4.85
C CYS A 251 -2.34 -13.26 -4.70
N PRO A 252 -1.37 -13.71 -5.52
CA PRO A 252 -0.79 -15.05 -5.39
C PRO A 252 0.08 -15.17 -4.13
N GLU A 253 0.14 -16.36 -3.54
CA GLU A 253 0.91 -16.65 -2.31
C GLU A 253 0.57 -15.72 -1.13
N TYR A 254 -0.64 -15.18 -1.09
CA TYR A 254 -1.07 -14.27 -0.04
C TYR A 254 -1.34 -15.03 1.26
N ASN A 255 -0.52 -14.81 2.29
CA ASN A 255 -0.54 -15.56 3.55
C ASN A 255 -1.76 -15.27 4.44
N MET A 256 -2.35 -14.08 4.30
CA MET A 256 -3.55 -13.66 5.01
C MET A 256 -4.81 -14.05 4.22
N GLY A 257 -5.99 -13.97 4.82
CA GLY A 257 -7.24 -14.11 4.10
C GLY A 257 -7.49 -12.90 3.19
N ALA A 258 -7.38 -11.73 3.78
CA ALA A 258 -7.50 -10.43 3.13
C ALA A 258 -6.78 -9.35 3.96
N MET A 259 -6.59 -8.17 3.37
CA MET A 259 -6.15 -6.96 4.06
C MET A 259 -6.97 -5.77 3.58
N GLU A 260 -7.53 -5.02 4.52
CA GLU A 260 -8.46 -3.91 4.29
C GLU A 260 -7.76 -2.59 3.92
N HIS A 261 -6.80 -2.61 3.03
CA HIS A 261 -6.21 -1.37 2.51
C HIS A 261 -7.31 -0.46 1.96
N VAL A 262 -7.27 0.80 2.34
CA VAL A 262 -8.26 1.79 1.88
C VAL A 262 -8.23 1.87 0.35
N GLY A 263 -9.39 1.70 -0.29
CA GLY A 263 -9.56 1.79 -1.74
C GLY A 263 -8.93 0.67 -2.58
N ALA A 264 -8.21 -0.29 -1.95
CA ALA A 264 -7.47 -1.34 -2.67
C ALA A 264 -7.30 -2.59 -1.80
N VAL A 265 -8.40 -3.27 -1.51
CA VAL A 265 -8.42 -4.47 -0.65
C VAL A 265 -7.72 -5.63 -1.34
N THR A 266 -6.74 -6.23 -0.66
CA THR A 266 -6.04 -7.42 -1.15
C THR A 266 -6.64 -8.68 -0.57
N TYR A 267 -6.71 -9.73 -1.38
CA TYR A 267 -7.24 -11.04 -1.02
C TYR A 267 -6.26 -12.12 -1.46
N ARG A 268 -6.33 -13.27 -0.82
CA ARG A 268 -5.67 -14.47 -1.36
C ARG A 268 -6.38 -14.94 -2.63
N ASP A 269 -5.61 -15.30 -3.64
CA ASP A 269 -6.17 -15.65 -4.96
C ASP A 269 -6.89 -17.00 -4.99
N GLU A 270 -6.77 -17.85 -3.95
CA GLU A 270 -7.59 -19.05 -3.80
C GLU A 270 -9.10 -18.76 -3.59
N TYR A 271 -9.48 -17.50 -3.38
CA TYR A 271 -10.88 -17.09 -3.39
C TYR A 271 -11.45 -16.93 -4.80
N VAL A 272 -10.61 -16.94 -5.83
CA VAL A 272 -11.03 -17.19 -7.21
C VAL A 272 -11.08 -18.70 -7.42
N PHE A 273 -12.28 -19.28 -7.36
CA PHE A 273 -12.49 -20.73 -7.38
C PHE A 273 -12.29 -21.29 -8.78
N THR A 274 -11.27 -22.11 -8.98
CA THR A 274 -11.01 -22.82 -10.26
C THR A 274 -11.82 -24.12 -10.42
N SER A 275 -12.61 -24.48 -9.41
CA SER A 275 -13.58 -25.58 -9.41
C SER A 275 -14.82 -25.16 -8.63
N GLU A 276 -15.91 -25.90 -8.80
CA GLU A 276 -17.18 -25.61 -8.10
C GLU A 276 -16.95 -25.56 -6.59
N PRO A 277 -17.19 -24.43 -5.94
CA PRO A 277 -16.99 -24.30 -4.50
C PRO A 277 -18.10 -25.01 -3.73
N THR A 278 -17.78 -25.53 -2.57
CA THR A 278 -18.79 -26.05 -1.66
C THR A 278 -19.66 -24.91 -1.11
N PRO A 279 -20.94 -25.17 -0.72
CA PRO A 279 -21.78 -24.14 -0.10
C PRO A 279 -21.19 -23.46 1.14
N TYR A 280 -20.23 -24.11 1.79
CA TYR A 280 -19.53 -23.55 2.95
C TYR A 280 -18.48 -22.50 2.55
N ARG A 281 -17.99 -22.52 1.29
CA ARG A 281 -16.96 -21.60 0.78
C ARG A 281 -17.55 -20.39 0.02
N LEU A 282 -18.83 -20.42 -0.27
CA LEU A 282 -19.60 -19.30 -0.84
C LEU A 282 -20.19 -18.42 0.26
#